data_5923a9999995f36c01f629f5dc14a5d5
#
_entry.id   5923a9999995f36c01f629f5dc14a5d5
#
_cell.length_a   1.000
_cell.length_b   1.000
_cell.length_c   1.000
_cell.angle_alpha   90.00
_cell.angle_beta   90.00
_cell.angle_gamma   90.00
#
_symmetry.space_group_name_H-M   'P 1'
#
loop_
_entity.id
_entity.type
_entity.pdbx_description
1 polymer ?
#
loop_
_entity_poly.entity_id
_entity_poly.type
_entity_poly.pdbx_seq_one_letter_code
_entity_poly.pdbx_strand_id
1 'polypeptide(L)'
;LAIVKGDLTPPAGTITAPLSRKEGSIIERTVDFDHGEEAITHYKLVKKENGHSLVSLQLETGRTHQIRIHMKYLGYPLIGDYLYNPDMEHITRQALHSYHMEFPHPITGQKMTFTAPLPSDMSAIISL
;
A
#
# COMPACT_ATOMS: atom_id res chain seq x y z
N LEU A 1 1.55 5.90 2.59
CA LEU A 1 1.66 5.11 3.83
C LEU A 1 0.53 4.11 3.95
N ALA A 2 0.82 2.95 4.48
CA ALA A 2 -0.17 1.91 4.77
C ALA A 2 0.06 1.33 6.15
N ILE A 3 -0.99 0.77 6.76
CA ILE A 3 -0.89 0.07 8.04
C ILE A 3 -1.25 -1.40 7.83
N VAL A 4 -0.37 -2.27 8.32
CA VAL A 4 -0.57 -3.73 8.31
C VAL A 4 -0.47 -4.27 9.74
N LYS A 5 -1.06 -5.44 9.99
CA LYS A 5 -0.99 -6.10 11.30
C LYS A 5 0.33 -6.86 11.42
N GLY A 6 0.93 -6.82 12.60
CA GLY A 6 2.13 -7.56 12.92
C GLY A 6 3.43 -6.81 12.63
N ASP A 7 4.53 -7.53 12.73
CA ASP A 7 5.88 -7.01 12.54
C ASP A 7 6.35 -7.32 11.11
N LEU A 8 6.39 -6.29 10.27
CA LEU A 8 6.84 -6.44 8.89
C LEU A 8 8.31 -6.87 8.83
N THR A 9 8.57 -8.02 8.26
CA THR A 9 9.92 -8.57 8.05
C THR A 9 10.05 -9.16 6.65
N PRO A 10 11.14 -8.84 5.91
CA PRO A 10 12.18 -7.87 6.26
C PRO A 10 11.65 -6.43 6.29
N PRO A 11 12.33 -5.49 6.96
CA PRO A 11 11.81 -4.11 7.13
C PRO A 11 11.84 -3.26 5.86
N ALA A 12 12.45 -3.73 4.80
CA ALA A 12 12.46 -3.04 3.51
C ALA A 12 12.66 -4.06 2.39
N GLY A 13 12.14 -3.75 1.21
CA GLY A 13 12.31 -4.61 0.05
C GLY A 13 11.55 -4.12 -1.17
N THR A 14 11.61 -4.93 -2.21
CA THR A 14 10.94 -4.68 -3.48
C THR A 14 10.08 -5.89 -3.83
N ILE A 15 8.81 -5.63 -4.15
CA ILE A 15 7.88 -6.66 -4.61
C ILE A 15 7.75 -6.52 -6.12
N THR A 16 8.21 -7.53 -6.86
CA THR A 16 8.06 -7.61 -8.32
C THR A 16 7.16 -8.80 -8.62
N ALA A 17 5.87 -8.54 -8.77
CA ALA A 17 4.87 -9.58 -8.98
C ALA A 17 3.80 -9.05 -9.92
N PRO A 18 3.68 -9.62 -11.14
CA PRO A 18 2.71 -9.18 -12.12
C PRO A 18 1.27 -9.36 -11.65
N LEU A 19 0.40 -8.44 -12.03
CA LEU A 19 -1.00 -8.43 -11.60
C LEU A 19 -1.97 -8.58 -12.76
N SER A 20 -3.03 -9.33 -12.54
CA SER A 20 -4.14 -9.44 -13.48
C SER A 20 -5.48 -9.39 -12.73
N ARG A 21 -6.58 -9.30 -13.50
CA ARG A 21 -7.91 -9.44 -12.91
C ARG A 21 -8.09 -10.86 -12.43
N LYS A 22 -8.62 -11.03 -11.22
CA LYS A 22 -8.95 -12.35 -10.68
C LYS A 22 -10.08 -12.96 -11.50
N GLU A 23 -9.90 -14.21 -11.93
CA GLU A 23 -10.93 -14.94 -12.69
C GLU A 23 -12.23 -15.00 -11.89
N GLY A 24 -13.35 -14.69 -12.57
CA GLY A 24 -14.68 -14.68 -11.95
C GLY A 24 -15.00 -13.41 -11.16
N SER A 25 -14.10 -12.43 -11.12
CA SER A 25 -14.34 -11.16 -10.43
C SER A 25 -14.16 -9.97 -11.36
N ILE A 26 -14.98 -8.92 -11.18
CA ILE A 26 -14.84 -7.68 -11.93
C ILE A 26 -13.91 -6.69 -11.23
N ILE A 27 -13.76 -6.78 -9.91
CA ILE A 27 -13.02 -5.80 -9.10
C ILE A 27 -11.74 -6.33 -8.50
N GLU A 28 -11.67 -7.62 -8.14
CA GLU A 28 -10.48 -8.17 -7.52
C GLU A 28 -9.33 -8.36 -8.51
N ARG A 29 -8.12 -8.16 -8.02
CA ARG A 29 -6.87 -8.42 -8.72
C ARG A 29 -6.11 -9.56 -8.04
N THR A 30 -5.18 -10.17 -8.74
CA THR A 30 -4.36 -11.26 -8.21
C THR A 30 -2.97 -11.22 -8.83
N VAL A 31 -2.01 -11.86 -8.16
CA VAL A 31 -0.67 -12.06 -8.73
C VAL A 31 -0.78 -13.15 -9.80
N ASP A 32 -0.23 -12.87 -10.98
CA ASP A 32 -0.28 -13.78 -12.14
C ASP A 32 1.03 -13.66 -12.92
N PHE A 33 1.94 -14.60 -12.72
CA PHE A 33 3.24 -14.60 -13.35
C PHE A 33 3.19 -14.95 -14.85
N ASP A 34 2.12 -15.59 -15.30
CA ASP A 34 2.00 -16.02 -16.71
C ASP A 34 1.39 -14.94 -17.60
N HIS A 35 0.36 -14.23 -17.11
CA HIS A 35 -0.45 -13.30 -17.90
C HIS A 35 -0.60 -11.91 -17.28
N GLY A 36 -0.02 -11.68 -16.11
CA GLY A 36 -0.15 -10.40 -15.42
C GLY A 36 0.65 -9.27 -16.06
N GLU A 37 0.23 -8.04 -15.79
CA GLU A 37 0.98 -6.84 -16.16
C GLU A 37 2.05 -6.58 -15.13
N GLU A 38 3.24 -6.17 -15.56
CA GLU A 38 4.35 -5.84 -14.67
C GLU A 38 3.92 -4.86 -13.57
N ALA A 39 4.27 -5.19 -12.33
CA ALA A 39 3.97 -4.36 -11.19
C ALA A 39 5.11 -4.43 -10.17
N ILE A 40 5.64 -3.26 -9.80
CA ILE A 40 6.80 -3.13 -8.92
C ILE A 40 6.49 -2.15 -7.81
N THR A 41 6.61 -2.62 -6.56
CA THR A 41 6.39 -1.84 -5.34
C THR A 41 7.61 -1.92 -4.45
N HIS A 42 8.14 -0.77 -4.04
CA HIS A 42 9.18 -0.69 -3.01
C HIS A 42 8.51 -0.38 -1.67
N TYR A 43 8.92 -1.07 -0.61
CA TYR A 43 8.38 -0.84 0.72
C TYR A 43 9.47 -0.64 1.75
N LYS A 44 9.15 0.13 2.79
CA LYS A 44 10.04 0.38 3.92
C LYS A 44 9.22 0.56 5.18
N LEU A 45 9.59 -0.16 6.24
CA LEU A 45 9.00 0.02 7.57
C LEU A 45 9.34 1.40 8.10
N VAL A 46 8.32 2.16 8.50
CA VAL A 46 8.48 3.48 9.12
C VAL A 46 8.47 3.35 10.64
N LYS A 47 7.50 2.60 11.19
CA LYS A 47 7.30 2.49 12.62
C LYS A 47 6.50 1.24 12.97
N LYS A 48 6.80 0.65 14.13
CA LYS A 48 5.99 -0.41 14.75
C LYS A 48 5.35 0.14 16.00
N GLU A 49 4.06 -0.06 16.16
CA GLU A 49 3.32 0.40 17.34
C GLU A 49 2.03 -0.39 17.50
N ASN A 50 1.70 -0.80 18.72
CA ASN A 50 0.43 -1.48 19.05
C ASN A 50 0.18 -2.76 18.23
N GLY A 51 1.23 -3.51 17.91
CA GLY A 51 1.10 -4.75 17.12
C GLY A 51 0.87 -4.52 15.63
N HIS A 52 1.08 -3.31 15.15
CA HIS A 52 0.94 -2.93 13.75
C HIS A 52 2.24 -2.35 13.20
N SER A 53 2.36 -2.35 11.87
CA SER A 53 3.48 -1.74 11.16
C SER A 53 2.96 -0.64 10.24
N LEU A 54 3.56 0.53 10.33
CA LEU A 54 3.35 1.63 9.38
C LEU A 54 4.41 1.50 8.29
N VAL A 55 3.97 1.41 7.04
CA VAL A 55 4.82 1.10 5.89
C VAL A 55 4.78 2.24 4.89
N SER A 56 5.95 2.69 4.46
CA SER A 56 6.11 3.61 3.34
C SER A 56 6.21 2.79 2.05
N LEU A 57 5.47 3.21 1.02
CA LEU A 57 5.44 2.51 -0.26
C LEU A 57 5.73 3.49 -1.39
N GLN A 58 6.57 3.07 -2.32
CA GLN A 58 6.90 3.80 -3.53
C GLN A 58 6.70 2.90 -4.74
N LEU A 59 5.90 3.37 -5.70
CA LEU A 59 5.52 2.58 -6.87
C LEU A 59 6.36 2.96 -8.09
N GLU A 60 6.82 1.96 -8.84
CA GLU A 60 7.36 2.16 -10.19
C GLU A 60 6.27 2.01 -11.25
N THR A 61 5.20 1.29 -10.92
CA THR A 61 4.02 1.07 -11.76
C THR A 61 2.77 1.42 -10.97
N GLY A 62 1.66 1.68 -11.64
CA GLY A 62 0.40 2.06 -11.00
C GLY A 62 -0.77 1.16 -11.38
N ARG A 63 -0.63 -0.15 -11.19
CA ARG A 63 -1.71 -1.09 -11.52
C ARG A 63 -2.84 -1.00 -10.50
N THR A 64 -4.05 -1.34 -10.93
CA THR A 64 -5.23 -1.34 -10.06
C THR A 64 -5.00 -2.22 -8.83
N HIS A 65 -5.28 -1.68 -7.66
CA HIS A 65 -5.09 -2.35 -6.36
C HIS A 65 -3.66 -2.82 -6.07
N GLN A 66 -2.66 -2.27 -6.75
CA GLN A 66 -1.29 -2.77 -6.69
C GLN A 66 -0.75 -2.91 -5.26
N ILE A 67 -0.81 -1.86 -4.44
CA ILE A 67 -0.33 -1.89 -3.06
C ILE A 67 -1.08 -2.93 -2.25
N ARG A 68 -2.40 -2.98 -2.40
CA ARG A 68 -3.28 -3.89 -1.65
C ARG A 68 -2.92 -5.34 -1.93
N ILE A 69 -2.74 -5.70 -3.21
CA ILE A 69 -2.38 -7.07 -3.63
C ILE A 69 -0.94 -7.40 -3.26
N HIS A 70 0.00 -6.48 -3.52
CA HIS A 70 1.41 -6.73 -3.21
C HIS A 70 1.63 -6.95 -1.72
N MET A 71 0.98 -6.18 -0.85
CA MET A 71 1.10 -6.37 0.58
C MET A 71 0.45 -7.68 1.04
N LYS A 72 -0.67 -8.08 0.44
CA LYS A 72 -1.26 -9.40 0.69
C LYS A 72 -0.32 -10.53 0.23
N TYR A 73 0.27 -10.39 -0.96
CA TYR A 73 1.23 -11.35 -1.50
C TYR A 73 2.44 -11.53 -0.59
N LEU A 74 2.92 -10.44 0.01
CA LEU A 74 4.01 -10.47 0.97
C LEU A 74 3.62 -11.16 2.30
N GLY A 75 2.32 -11.31 2.57
CA GLY A 75 1.80 -11.88 3.79
C GLY A 75 1.33 -10.85 4.82
N TYR A 76 1.28 -9.59 4.45
CA TYR A 76 0.89 -8.48 5.32
C TYR A 76 -0.17 -7.60 4.65
N PRO A 77 -1.42 -8.11 4.46
CA PRO A 77 -2.47 -7.30 3.86
C PRO A 77 -2.80 -6.09 4.72
N LEU A 78 -3.23 -5.00 4.06
CA LEU A 78 -3.63 -3.79 4.75
C LEU A 78 -4.82 -4.08 5.66
N ILE A 79 -4.82 -3.53 6.87
CA ILE A 79 -5.98 -3.61 7.75
C ILE A 79 -7.15 -2.82 7.15
N GLY A 80 -8.37 -3.26 7.41
CA GLY A 80 -9.58 -2.62 6.91
C GLY A 80 -9.86 -2.81 5.42
N ASP A 81 -9.06 -3.60 4.73
CA ASP A 81 -9.25 -3.86 3.30
C ASP A 81 -10.30 -4.94 3.08
N TYR A 82 -11.51 -4.55 2.73
CA TYR A 82 -12.65 -5.45 2.63
C TYR A 82 -12.52 -6.53 1.56
N LEU A 83 -11.68 -6.33 0.54
CA LEU A 83 -11.48 -7.30 -0.54
C LEU A 83 -10.37 -8.32 -0.23
N TYR A 84 -9.31 -7.87 0.40
CA TYR A 84 -8.08 -8.66 0.54
C TYR A 84 -7.73 -9.01 1.99
N ASN A 85 -8.41 -8.40 2.96
CA ASN A 85 -8.25 -8.66 4.38
C ASN A 85 -9.55 -8.35 5.11
N PRO A 86 -10.28 -9.35 5.60
CA PRO A 86 -11.56 -9.13 6.28
C PRO A 86 -11.45 -8.54 7.69
N ASP A 87 -10.24 -8.31 8.21
CA ASP A 87 -10.03 -7.73 9.53
C ASP A 87 -10.43 -6.25 9.53
N MET A 88 -11.58 -5.95 10.15
CA MET A 88 -12.15 -4.60 10.28
C MET A 88 -12.14 -4.10 11.72
N GLU A 89 -11.34 -4.71 12.60
CA GLU A 89 -11.39 -4.43 14.05
C GLU A 89 -11.08 -2.97 14.38
N HIS A 90 -10.08 -2.39 13.72
CA HIS A 90 -9.57 -1.06 14.04
C HIS A 90 -9.96 0.02 13.04
N ILE A 91 -10.24 -0.36 11.80
CA ILE A 91 -10.55 0.56 10.72
C ILE A 91 -11.43 -0.14 9.70
N THR A 92 -12.43 0.55 9.14
CA THR A 92 -13.42 -0.04 8.23
C THR A 92 -13.20 0.32 6.76
N ARG A 93 -12.04 0.85 6.44
CA ARG A 93 -11.56 1.08 5.07
C ARG A 93 -10.10 0.63 4.98
N GLN A 94 -9.61 0.40 3.77
CA GLN A 94 -8.18 0.08 3.64
C GLN A 94 -7.33 1.20 4.26
N ALA A 95 -6.42 0.83 5.14
CA ALA A 95 -5.51 1.76 5.81
C ALA A 95 -4.38 2.16 4.86
N LEU A 96 -4.71 3.03 3.92
CA LEU A 96 -3.83 3.50 2.86
C LEU A 96 -4.01 5.01 2.67
N HIS A 97 -2.90 5.74 2.61
CA HIS A 97 -2.90 7.19 2.49
C HIS A 97 -1.77 7.68 1.61
N SER A 98 -2.08 8.56 0.65
CA SER A 98 -1.08 9.26 -0.13
C SER A 98 -0.50 10.39 0.72
N TYR A 99 0.64 10.10 1.38
CA TYR A 99 1.26 10.98 2.36
C TYR A 99 2.11 12.07 1.73
N HIS A 100 2.86 11.71 0.69
CA HIS A 100 3.83 12.60 0.06
C HIS A 100 3.71 12.53 -1.45
N MET A 101 3.75 13.70 -2.11
CA MET A 101 3.68 13.79 -3.56
C MET A 101 4.69 14.81 -4.07
N GLU A 102 5.45 14.44 -5.10
CA GLU A 102 6.38 15.32 -5.79
C GLU A 102 6.10 15.26 -7.29
N PHE A 103 6.09 16.41 -7.93
CA PHE A 103 5.94 16.48 -9.39
C PHE A 103 6.50 17.82 -9.90
N PRO A 104 6.95 17.87 -11.19
CA PRO A 104 7.36 19.13 -11.79
C PRO A 104 6.14 19.99 -12.09
N HIS A 105 6.25 21.30 -11.82
CA HIS A 105 5.20 22.25 -12.20
C HIS A 105 5.03 22.21 -13.72
N PRO A 106 3.80 22.13 -14.27
CA PRO A 106 3.59 21.92 -15.70
C PRO A 106 4.06 23.11 -16.58
N ILE A 107 4.20 24.30 -16.02
CA ILE A 107 4.66 25.50 -16.76
C ILE A 107 6.12 25.78 -16.47
N THR A 108 6.53 25.84 -15.19
CA THR A 108 7.88 26.29 -14.80
C THR A 108 8.89 25.17 -14.71
N GLY A 109 8.46 23.90 -14.63
CA GLY A 109 9.31 22.74 -14.40
C GLY A 109 9.87 22.65 -12.98
N GLN A 110 9.54 23.60 -12.11
CA GLN A 110 9.98 23.59 -10.72
C GLN A 110 9.39 22.40 -9.97
N LYS A 111 10.21 21.74 -9.15
CA LYS A 111 9.76 20.63 -8.31
C LYS A 111 8.73 21.11 -7.30
N MET A 112 7.54 20.50 -7.34
CA MET A 112 6.46 20.74 -6.39
C MET A 112 6.40 19.58 -5.42
N THR A 113 6.31 19.89 -4.12
CA THR A 113 6.30 18.91 -3.06
C THR A 113 5.09 19.15 -2.14
N PHE A 114 4.31 18.11 -1.90
CA PHE A 114 3.15 18.19 -1.03
C PHE A 114 3.18 17.04 -0.02
N THR A 115 2.87 17.34 1.24
CA THR A 115 2.76 16.36 2.31
C THR A 115 1.43 16.55 3.00
N ALA A 116 0.64 15.48 3.08
CA ALA A 116 -0.65 15.47 3.77
C ALA A 116 -0.54 14.65 5.06
N PRO A 117 -0.93 15.21 6.23
CA PRO A 117 -0.83 14.48 7.48
C PRO A 117 -1.68 13.21 7.47
N LEU A 118 -1.28 12.25 8.29
CA LEU A 118 -1.99 10.97 8.40
C LEU A 118 -3.43 11.21 8.86
N PRO A 119 -4.45 10.60 8.21
CA PRO A 119 -5.84 10.71 8.66
C PRO A 119 -6.02 10.25 10.10
N SER A 120 -6.98 10.82 10.80
CA SER A 120 -7.21 10.55 12.22
C SER A 120 -7.50 9.07 12.54
N ASP A 121 -8.21 8.36 11.66
CA ASP A 121 -8.48 6.94 11.84
C ASP A 121 -7.21 6.08 11.76
N MET A 122 -6.25 6.48 10.95
CA MET A 122 -4.94 5.82 10.87
C MET A 122 -4.04 6.24 12.03
N SER A 123 -3.98 7.52 12.37
CA SER A 123 -3.16 8.01 13.46
C SER A 123 -3.62 7.52 14.84
N ALA A 124 -4.87 7.12 14.98
CA ALA A 124 -5.39 6.48 16.19
C ALA A 124 -4.80 5.08 16.41
N ILE A 125 -4.35 4.42 15.35
CA ILE A 125 -3.76 3.08 15.42
C ILE A 125 -2.24 3.18 15.61
N ILE A 126 -1.62 4.02 14.82
CA ILE A 126 -0.17 4.22 14.81
C ILE A 126 0.12 5.71 14.60
N SER A 127 0.79 6.33 15.57
CA SER A 127 1.17 7.74 15.45
C SER A 127 2.48 7.87 14.69
N LEU A 128 2.53 8.89 13.85
CA LEU A 128 3.73 9.17 13.07
C LEU A 128 4.68 10.11 13.83
#